data_fb875aa1b5b92dfb65fafa1339eb84a3
#
_entry.id   fb875aa1b5b92dfb65fafa1339eb84a3
#
_cell.length_a   1.000
_cell.length_b   1.000
_cell.length_c   1.000
_cell.angle_alpha   90.00
_cell.angle_beta   90.00
_cell.angle_gamma   90.00
#
_symmetry.space_group_name_H-M   'P 1'
#
loop_
_entity.id
_entity.type
_entity.pdbx_description
1 polymer ?
#
loop_
_entity_poly.entity_id
_entity_poly.type
_entity_poly.pdbx_seq_one_letter_code
_entity_poly.pdbx_strand_id
1 'polypeptide(L)'
;MGTYLQIAQVVVGVTILMVWLVRANRDTNYRGGDAKTMREEFAVYGFPDWLLFPDGILKVLLALFLLSGIWYAPIVRPAATAMAFLMLVAVVSHFRVRSDSPRKALPALCILLISMSIAIYI
;
A
#
# COMPACT_ATOMS: atom_id res chain seq x y z
N MET A 1 -7.57 17.12 -15.32
CA MET A 1 -6.87 15.87 -14.91
C MET A 1 -5.92 16.12 -13.73
N GLY A 2 -5.16 17.22 -13.73
CA GLY A 2 -4.19 17.50 -12.68
C GLY A 2 -4.75 17.46 -11.25
N THR A 3 -5.91 18.07 -11.02
CA THR A 3 -6.54 18.11 -9.71
C THR A 3 -6.95 16.71 -9.22
N TYR A 4 -7.51 15.90 -10.10
CA TYR A 4 -7.89 14.52 -9.74
C TYR A 4 -6.68 13.67 -9.39
N LEU A 5 -5.59 13.82 -10.15
CA LEU A 5 -4.35 13.09 -9.89
C LEU A 5 -3.70 13.55 -8.59
N GLN A 6 -3.75 14.84 -8.28
CA GLN A 6 -3.25 15.36 -7.01
C GLN A 6 -4.04 14.83 -5.82
N ILE A 7 -5.37 14.78 -5.93
CA ILE A 7 -6.21 14.17 -4.91
C ILE A 7 -5.85 12.69 -4.74
N ALA A 8 -5.66 11.97 -5.84
CA ALA A 8 -5.27 10.56 -5.81
C ALA A 8 -3.91 10.38 -5.11
N GLN A 9 -2.93 11.25 -5.39
CA GLN A 9 -1.62 11.22 -4.73
C GLN A 9 -1.76 11.39 -3.21
N VAL A 10 -2.58 12.32 -2.78
CA VAL A 10 -2.82 12.57 -1.35
C VAL A 10 -3.50 11.36 -0.72
N VAL A 11 -4.51 10.80 -1.37
CA VAL A 11 -5.23 9.62 -0.87
C VAL A 11 -4.28 8.45 -0.66
N VAL A 12 -3.48 8.12 -1.66
CA VAL A 12 -2.52 7.01 -1.56
C VAL A 12 -1.48 7.30 -0.47
N GLY A 13 -0.87 8.47 -0.50
CA GLY A 13 0.19 8.84 0.45
C GLY A 13 -0.30 8.82 1.89
N VAL A 14 -1.41 9.45 2.18
CA VAL A 14 -1.95 9.51 3.54
C VAL A 14 -2.39 8.13 4.01
N THR A 15 -3.04 7.34 3.15
CA THR A 15 -3.50 5.99 3.51
C THR A 15 -2.32 5.10 3.90
N ILE A 16 -1.26 5.10 3.10
CA ILE A 16 -0.08 4.28 3.38
C ILE A 16 0.62 4.73 4.66
N LEU A 17 0.76 6.04 4.87
CA LEU A 17 1.35 6.56 6.11
C LEU A 17 0.53 6.14 7.32
N MET A 18 -0.80 6.21 7.25
CA MET A 18 -1.67 5.78 8.34
C MET A 18 -1.50 4.28 8.62
N VAL A 19 -1.46 3.45 7.57
CA VAL A 19 -1.31 1.99 7.74
C VAL A 19 0.00 1.65 8.44
N TRP A 20 1.10 2.27 8.02
CA TRP A 20 2.42 1.86 8.51
C TRP A 20 2.89 2.60 9.75
N LEU A 21 2.48 3.87 9.95
CA LEU A 21 2.94 4.66 11.10
C LEU A 21 1.97 4.61 12.27
N VAL A 22 0.69 4.41 12.01
CA VAL A 22 -0.34 4.44 13.08
C VAL A 22 -0.92 3.06 13.31
N ARG A 23 -1.26 2.32 12.26
CA ARG A 23 -2.07 1.09 12.35
C ARG A 23 -1.28 -0.20 12.27
N ALA A 24 0.03 -0.16 12.06
CA ALA A 24 0.85 -1.38 11.89
C ALA A 24 0.74 -2.33 13.08
N ASN A 25 0.63 -1.81 14.29
CA ASN A 25 0.51 -2.59 15.52
C ASN A 25 -0.91 -2.64 16.08
N ARG A 26 -1.90 -2.21 15.30
CA ARG A 26 -3.31 -2.20 15.73
C ARG A 26 -4.10 -3.22 14.92
N ASP A 27 -5.09 -3.84 15.57
CA ASP A 27 -6.00 -4.76 14.93
C ASP A 27 -6.90 -4.02 13.93
N THR A 28 -7.14 -4.64 12.79
CA THR A 28 -8.08 -4.15 11.77
C THR A 28 -8.84 -5.32 11.17
N ASN A 29 -9.98 -5.04 10.51
CA ASN A 29 -10.77 -6.07 9.85
C ASN A 29 -10.20 -6.53 8.50
N TYR A 30 -9.07 -5.97 8.08
CA TYR A 30 -8.51 -6.20 6.74
C TYR A 30 -7.16 -6.93 6.75
N ARG A 31 -6.73 -7.44 7.91
CA ARG A 31 -5.49 -8.21 7.98
C ARG A 31 -5.73 -9.66 7.54
N GLY A 32 -4.70 -10.26 6.95
CA GLY A 32 -4.74 -11.65 6.51
C GLY A 32 -4.88 -12.63 7.68
N GLY A 33 -5.68 -13.68 7.51
CA GLY A 33 -5.90 -14.70 8.51
C GLY A 33 -6.44 -14.11 9.81
N ASP A 34 -5.92 -14.60 10.93
CA ASP A 34 -6.26 -14.11 12.27
C ASP A 34 -5.25 -13.07 12.79
N ALA A 35 -4.42 -12.53 11.92
CA ALA A 35 -3.38 -11.58 12.32
C ALA A 35 -3.97 -10.29 12.89
N LYS A 36 -3.37 -9.79 13.97
CA LYS A 36 -3.77 -8.55 14.65
C LYS A 36 -2.78 -7.42 14.41
N THR A 37 -1.56 -7.73 13.96
CA THR A 37 -0.53 -6.75 13.65
C THR A 37 0.03 -7.01 12.26
N MET A 38 0.75 -6.03 11.71
CA MET A 38 1.41 -6.20 10.42
C MET A 38 2.45 -7.32 10.46
N ARG A 39 3.14 -7.49 11.57
CA ARG A 39 4.11 -8.58 11.77
C ARG A 39 3.44 -9.94 11.70
N GLU A 40 2.29 -10.09 12.37
CA GLU A 40 1.52 -11.32 12.32
C GLU A 40 0.97 -11.60 10.92
N GLU A 41 0.54 -10.56 10.21
CA GLU A 41 0.05 -10.67 8.84
C GLU A 41 1.14 -11.18 7.90
N PHE A 42 2.36 -10.66 8.01
CA PHE A 42 3.49 -11.15 7.22
C PHE A 42 3.79 -12.63 7.50
N ALA A 43 3.68 -13.04 8.76
CA ALA A 43 3.84 -14.44 9.13
C ALA A 43 2.76 -15.33 8.49
N VAL A 44 1.51 -14.87 8.45
CA VAL A 44 0.41 -15.58 7.79
C VAL A 44 0.71 -15.78 6.29
N TYR A 45 1.31 -14.80 5.64
CA TYR A 45 1.66 -14.89 4.22
C TYR A 45 2.91 -15.74 3.97
N GLY A 46 3.62 -16.14 5.01
CA GLY A 46 4.86 -16.91 4.87
C GLY A 46 6.07 -16.04 4.58
N PHE A 47 5.99 -14.74 4.78
CA PHE A 47 7.13 -13.84 4.59
C PHE A 47 8.07 -13.91 5.78
N PRO A 48 9.40 -13.81 5.55
CA PRO A 48 10.35 -13.75 6.66
C PRO A 48 10.18 -12.47 7.48
N ASP A 49 10.46 -12.55 8.76
CA ASP A 49 10.28 -11.43 9.69
C ASP A 49 11.13 -10.22 9.32
N TRP A 50 12.32 -10.43 8.76
CA TRP A 50 13.21 -9.33 8.35
C TRP A 50 12.61 -8.47 7.22
N LEU A 51 11.67 -9.01 6.45
CA LEU A 51 11.06 -8.30 5.32
C LEU A 51 10.15 -7.16 5.77
N LEU A 52 9.66 -7.21 7.00
CA LEU A 52 8.71 -6.22 7.52
C LEU A 52 9.25 -4.79 7.44
N PHE A 53 10.45 -4.56 7.95
CA PHE A 53 11.02 -3.20 7.99
C PHE A 53 11.39 -2.67 6.60
N PRO A 54 12.10 -3.42 5.74
CA PRO A 54 12.39 -2.92 4.39
C PRO A 54 11.14 -2.62 3.58
N ASP A 55 10.13 -3.47 3.66
CA ASP A 55 8.87 -3.26 2.95
C ASP A 55 8.14 -2.01 3.45
N GLY A 56 8.04 -1.86 4.77
CA GLY A 56 7.41 -0.70 5.38
C GLY A 56 8.14 0.60 5.09
N ILE A 57 9.47 0.59 5.19
CA ILE A 57 10.29 1.76 4.88
C ILE A 57 10.10 2.17 3.42
N LEU A 58 10.13 1.22 2.50
CA LEU A 58 9.95 1.50 1.08
C LEU A 58 8.57 2.10 0.81
N LYS A 59 7.52 1.52 1.38
CA LYS A 59 6.15 2.05 1.21
C LYS A 59 6.00 3.45 1.78
N VAL A 60 6.55 3.71 2.96
CA VAL A 60 6.52 5.04 3.58
C VAL A 60 7.27 6.06 2.72
N LEU A 61 8.46 5.70 2.21
CA LEU A 61 9.22 6.59 1.33
C LEU A 61 8.44 6.90 0.05
N LEU A 62 7.84 5.89 -0.58
CA LEU A 62 7.04 6.10 -1.78
C LEU A 62 5.83 6.97 -1.50
N ALA A 63 5.19 6.81 -0.34
CA ALA A 63 4.07 7.67 0.07
C ALA A 63 4.52 9.13 0.21
N LEU A 64 5.68 9.36 0.82
CA LEU A 64 6.25 10.69 0.95
C LEU A 64 6.60 11.28 -0.42
N PHE A 65 7.12 10.48 -1.34
CA PHE A 65 7.40 10.93 -2.70
C PHE A 65 6.10 11.30 -3.44
N LEU A 66 5.04 10.54 -3.27
CA LEU A 66 3.75 10.89 -3.89
C LEU A 66 3.21 12.21 -3.34
N LEU A 67 3.32 12.44 -2.05
CA LEU A 67 2.89 13.69 -1.44
C LEU A 67 3.77 14.86 -1.89
N SER A 68 5.08 14.67 -1.93
CA SER A 68 6.04 15.69 -2.40
C SER A 68 5.86 15.98 -3.89
N GLY A 69 5.34 15.03 -4.65
CA GLY A 69 5.11 15.16 -6.07
C GLY A 69 4.11 16.24 -6.46
N ILE A 70 3.34 16.76 -5.48
CA ILE A 70 2.47 17.91 -5.71
C ILE A 70 3.31 19.14 -6.06
N TRP A 71 4.51 19.24 -5.53
CA TRP A 71 5.46 20.31 -5.82
C TRP A 71 6.53 19.90 -6.82
N TYR A 72 6.80 18.61 -7.00
CA TYR A 72 7.82 18.10 -7.91
C TYR A 72 7.28 16.93 -8.73
N ALA A 73 6.60 17.25 -9.81
CA ALA A 73 5.87 16.30 -10.63
C ALA A 73 6.72 15.14 -11.20
N PRO A 74 8.00 15.31 -11.59
CA PRO A 74 8.75 14.20 -12.17
C PRO A 74 8.90 12.96 -11.30
N ILE A 75 8.77 13.08 -9.98
CA ILE A 75 8.90 11.94 -9.06
C ILE A 75 7.63 11.08 -8.99
N VAL A 76 6.49 11.60 -9.47
CA VAL A 76 5.18 10.97 -9.24
C VAL A 76 5.04 9.64 -9.99
N ARG A 77 5.37 9.61 -11.28
CA ARG A 77 5.18 8.40 -12.08
C ARG A 77 6.02 7.22 -11.56
N PRO A 78 7.34 7.36 -11.32
CA PRO A 78 8.10 6.25 -10.75
C PRO A 78 7.62 5.84 -9.37
N ALA A 79 7.24 6.78 -8.50
CA ALA A 79 6.72 6.45 -7.18
C ALA A 79 5.39 5.70 -7.26
N ALA A 80 4.47 6.16 -8.12
CA ALA A 80 3.18 5.50 -8.30
C ALA A 80 3.34 4.10 -8.92
N THR A 81 4.26 3.94 -9.86
CA THR A 81 4.53 2.63 -10.48
C THR A 81 5.08 1.64 -9.46
N ALA A 82 6.04 2.08 -8.65
CA ALA A 82 6.60 1.24 -7.59
C ALA A 82 5.54 0.89 -6.53
N MET A 83 4.71 1.85 -6.15
CA MET A 83 3.62 1.61 -5.19
C MET A 83 2.62 0.60 -5.76
N ALA A 84 2.26 0.72 -7.04
CA ALA A 84 1.35 -0.23 -7.69
C ALA A 84 1.93 -1.65 -7.66
N PHE A 85 3.21 -1.80 -7.92
CA PHE A 85 3.87 -3.10 -7.85
C PHE A 85 3.78 -3.70 -6.43
N LEU A 86 4.08 -2.90 -5.41
CA LEU A 86 4.02 -3.36 -4.02
C LEU A 86 2.58 -3.71 -3.61
N MET A 87 1.60 -2.96 -4.08
CA MET A 87 0.20 -3.25 -3.79
C MET A 87 -0.27 -4.51 -4.52
N LEU A 88 0.24 -4.77 -5.72
CA LEU A 88 -0.06 -6.02 -6.42
C LEU A 88 0.43 -7.23 -5.61
N VAL A 89 1.64 -7.15 -5.06
CA VAL A 89 2.16 -8.20 -4.17
C VAL A 89 1.24 -8.37 -2.96
N ALA A 90 0.78 -7.28 -2.36
CA ALA A 90 -0.13 -7.33 -1.22
C ALA A 90 -1.46 -7.99 -1.58
N VAL A 91 -2.06 -7.64 -2.72
CA VAL A 91 -3.32 -8.23 -3.19
C VAL A 91 -3.16 -9.73 -3.41
N VAL A 92 -2.09 -10.14 -4.11
CA VAL A 92 -1.81 -11.56 -4.35
C VAL A 92 -1.63 -12.30 -3.02
N SER A 93 -0.94 -11.70 -2.06
CA SER A 93 -0.73 -12.29 -0.74
C SER A 93 -2.05 -12.54 -0.02
N HIS A 94 -3.00 -11.58 -0.07
CA HIS A 94 -4.34 -11.78 0.49
C HIS A 94 -5.06 -12.96 -0.15
N PHE A 95 -5.01 -13.09 -1.48
CA PHE A 95 -5.68 -14.18 -2.18
C PHE A 95 -5.04 -15.55 -1.96
N ARG A 96 -3.78 -15.60 -1.53
CA ARG A 96 -3.12 -16.86 -1.18
C ARG A 96 -3.63 -17.45 0.14
N VAL A 97 -4.26 -16.66 0.99
CA VAL A 97 -4.87 -17.14 2.24
C VAL A 97 -6.28 -17.60 1.93
N ARG A 98 -6.47 -18.90 1.74
CA ARG A 98 -7.73 -19.48 1.24
C ARG A 98 -8.92 -19.28 2.17
N SER A 99 -8.68 -19.16 3.48
CA SER A 99 -9.72 -18.97 4.47
C SER A 99 -10.24 -17.54 4.54
N ASP A 100 -9.53 -16.59 3.91
CA ASP A 100 -9.89 -15.18 3.98
C ASP A 100 -10.98 -14.84 2.96
N SER A 101 -11.86 -13.93 3.37
CA SER A 101 -12.78 -13.28 2.45
C SER A 101 -12.00 -12.38 1.48
N PRO A 102 -12.35 -12.34 0.17
CA PRO A 102 -11.75 -11.37 -0.75
C PRO A 102 -11.85 -9.92 -0.28
N ARG A 103 -12.81 -9.61 0.58
CA ARG A 103 -13.00 -8.27 1.17
C ARG A 103 -11.77 -7.77 1.92
N LYS A 104 -10.96 -8.66 2.48
CA LYS A 104 -9.73 -8.26 3.18
C LYS A 104 -8.69 -7.65 2.24
N ALA A 105 -8.75 -7.94 0.96
CA ALA A 105 -7.86 -7.37 -0.05
C ALA A 105 -8.34 -6.01 -0.59
N LEU A 106 -9.54 -5.55 -0.25
CA LEU A 106 -10.11 -4.32 -0.81
C LEU A 106 -9.24 -3.08 -0.60
N PRO A 107 -8.69 -2.79 0.60
CA PRO A 107 -7.85 -1.61 0.77
C PRO A 107 -6.63 -1.64 -0.15
N ALA A 108 -5.93 -2.78 -0.22
CA ALA A 108 -4.76 -2.92 -1.09
C ALA A 108 -5.14 -2.82 -2.57
N LEU A 109 -6.27 -3.42 -2.96
CA LEU A 109 -6.76 -3.35 -4.33
C LEU A 109 -7.13 -1.90 -4.71
N CYS A 110 -7.77 -1.16 -3.83
CA CYS A 110 -8.10 0.25 -4.08
C CYS A 110 -6.83 1.08 -4.28
N ILE A 111 -5.84 0.92 -3.42
CA ILE A 111 -4.57 1.64 -3.55
C ILE A 111 -3.83 1.21 -4.82
N LEU A 112 -3.88 -0.06 -5.18
CA LEU A 112 -3.31 -0.56 -6.43
C LEU A 112 -3.93 0.15 -7.63
N LEU A 113 -5.25 0.18 -7.71
CA LEU A 113 -5.96 0.79 -8.84
C LEU A 113 -5.71 2.30 -8.93
N ILE A 114 -5.72 3.00 -7.80
CA ILE A 114 -5.44 4.43 -7.75
C ILE A 114 -4.00 4.70 -8.19
N SER A 115 -3.04 3.92 -7.69
CA SER A 115 -1.62 4.08 -8.05
C SER A 115 -1.38 3.81 -9.53
N MET A 116 -2.02 2.80 -10.10
CA MET A 116 -1.96 2.52 -11.53
C MET A 116 -2.52 3.68 -12.35
N SER A 117 -3.63 4.26 -11.91
CA SER A 117 -4.23 5.42 -12.57
C SER A 117 -3.29 6.61 -12.58
N ILE A 118 -2.63 6.88 -11.45
CA ILE A 118 -1.63 7.94 -11.37
C ILE A 118 -0.49 7.66 -12.36
N ALA A 119 0.04 6.44 -12.37
CA ALA A 119 1.18 6.07 -13.22
C ALA A 119 0.84 6.19 -14.72
N ILE A 120 -0.39 5.87 -15.09
CA ILE A 120 -0.83 5.89 -16.50
C ILE A 120 -1.11 7.32 -16.96
N TYR A 121 -1.78 8.13 -16.16
CA TYR A 121 -2.31 9.43 -16.57
C TYR A 121 -1.43 10.61 -16.20
N ILE A 122 -0.43 10.42 -15.36
CA ILE A 122 0.50 11.50 -15.04
C ILE A 122 1.49 11.68 -16.20
#